data_5a4d3231aed4a61add3c3bf6329e55d7
#
_entry.id   5a4d3231aed4a61add3c3bf6329e55d7
#
_cell.length_a   1.000
_cell.length_b   1.000
_cell.length_c   1.000
_cell.angle_alpha   90.00
_cell.angle_beta   90.00
_cell.angle_gamma   90.00
#
_symmetry.space_group_name_H-M   'P 1'
#
loop_
_entity.id
_entity.type
_entity.pdbx_description
1 polymer ?
#
loop_
_entity_poly.entity_id
_entity_poly.type
_entity_poly.pdbx_seq_one_letter_code
_entity_poly.pdbx_strand_id
1 'polypeptide(L)'
;MPMTAVLAAGVGVRHGWGPPLRSASFRLESPPSGQPALGILIPEHGAGSAVVDLLSGVVSPSYGELRVLGEDMRTERGRAAVRARIGVAHRTSRARPGIKIRGLVEQAARRARLPRRERPVLTAAILDRLKLTPWADVPLRAAPVPVARRARLAAAAVHQPELLLIDGLLDHLAPDDAAALAESIKDIGADTGIVAAGSDADWLALTCPEILTLADGILVGA
;
A
#
# COMPACT_ATOMS: atom_id res chain seq x y z
N MET A 1 -6.31 24.01 -3.54
CA MET A 1 -5.11 23.87 -2.70
C MET A 1 -4.71 22.40 -2.69
N PRO A 2 -3.43 22.07 -2.90
CA PRO A 2 -3.01 20.69 -2.80
C PRO A 2 -3.33 20.15 -1.40
N MET A 3 -3.97 18.99 -1.33
CA MET A 3 -4.25 18.34 -0.06
C MET A 3 -3.02 17.49 0.33
N THR A 4 -2.52 17.68 1.54
CA THR A 4 -1.46 16.82 2.07
C THR A 4 -2.03 15.43 2.37
N ALA A 5 -1.62 14.44 1.60
CA ALA A 5 -2.06 13.05 1.80
C ALA A 5 -1.43 12.43 3.05
N VAL A 6 -0.14 12.72 3.31
CA VAL A 6 0.57 12.28 4.52
C VAL A 6 1.44 13.42 5.04
N LEU A 7 1.36 13.69 6.34
CA LEU A 7 2.26 14.55 7.09
C LEU A 7 2.81 13.76 8.28
N ALA A 8 4.10 13.52 8.29
CA ALA A 8 4.84 12.94 9.41
C ALA A 8 5.88 13.95 9.90
N ALA A 9 5.87 14.26 11.19
CA ALA A 9 6.83 15.17 11.84
C ALA A 9 7.36 14.53 13.13
N GLY A 10 8.62 14.09 13.11
CA GLY A 10 9.32 13.47 14.22
C GLY A 10 8.59 12.22 14.76
N VAL A 11 7.93 11.47 13.88
CA VAL A 11 7.09 10.33 14.27
C VAL A 11 7.95 9.14 14.65
N GLY A 12 7.61 8.51 15.77
CA GLY A 12 8.25 7.26 16.15
C GLY A 12 7.31 6.26 16.81
N VAL A 13 7.74 4.99 16.77
CA VAL A 13 7.06 3.84 17.39
C VAL A 13 8.03 3.11 18.28
N ARG A 14 7.70 2.97 19.59
CA ARG A 14 8.57 2.31 20.58
C ARG A 14 8.32 0.82 20.71
N HIS A 15 7.11 0.37 20.39
CA HIS A 15 6.69 -1.02 20.55
C HIS A 15 5.98 -1.48 19.28
N GLY A 16 6.47 -2.58 18.71
CA GLY A 16 5.92 -3.19 17.49
C GLY A 16 6.63 -4.51 17.20
N TRP A 17 6.20 -5.20 16.17
CA TRP A 17 6.75 -6.51 15.74
C TRP A 17 8.03 -6.39 14.90
N GLY A 18 8.67 -5.21 14.86
CA GLY A 18 9.89 -4.94 14.08
C GLY A 18 10.82 -3.97 14.78
N PRO A 19 11.95 -3.60 14.16
CA PRO A 19 12.86 -2.60 14.68
C PRO A 19 12.11 -1.28 14.91
N PRO A 20 12.42 -0.55 16.01
CA PRO A 20 11.71 0.66 16.37
C PRO A 20 11.91 1.73 15.30
N LEU A 21 10.83 2.36 14.85
CA LEU A 21 10.90 3.60 14.11
C LEU A 21 11.22 4.71 15.11
N ARG A 22 12.42 5.29 14.99
CA ARG A 22 12.93 6.29 15.94
C ARG A 22 12.54 7.71 15.57
N SER A 23 12.55 8.04 14.27
CA SER A 23 12.10 9.34 13.79
C SER A 23 11.80 9.27 12.30
N ALA A 24 10.59 9.63 11.93
CA ALA A 24 10.22 9.80 10.54
C ALA A 24 9.65 11.20 10.35
N SER A 25 10.21 11.95 9.39
CA SER A 25 9.66 13.24 8.98
C SER A 25 9.61 13.27 7.48
N PHE A 26 8.40 13.31 6.93
CA PHE A 26 8.16 13.41 5.49
C PHE A 26 6.76 13.97 5.22
N ARG A 27 6.57 14.41 3.99
CA ARG A 27 5.28 14.89 3.51
C ARG A 27 5.01 14.28 2.13
N LEU A 28 3.79 13.81 1.93
CA LEU A 28 3.26 13.44 0.62
C LEU A 28 2.12 14.40 0.30
N GLU A 29 2.31 15.22 -0.71
CA GLU A 29 1.28 16.13 -1.21
C GLU A 29 0.52 15.46 -2.37
N SER A 30 -0.79 15.62 -2.41
CA SER A 30 -1.58 15.30 -3.59
C SER A 30 -1.37 16.42 -4.60
N PRO A 31 -0.63 16.21 -5.70
CA PRO A 31 -0.45 17.26 -6.69
C PRO A 31 -1.77 17.54 -7.42
N PRO A 32 -1.95 18.76 -7.93
CA PRO A 32 -3.10 19.10 -8.75
C PRO A 32 -3.12 18.36 -10.10
N SER A 33 -1.96 17.82 -10.52
CA SER A 33 -1.80 16.94 -11.69
C SER A 33 -0.55 16.09 -11.52
N GLY A 34 -0.69 14.77 -11.67
CA GLY A 34 0.39 13.80 -11.52
C GLY A 34 0.19 12.87 -10.32
N GLN A 35 0.96 11.80 -10.28
CA GLN A 35 0.88 10.82 -9.20
C GLN A 35 1.70 11.26 -8.01
N PRO A 36 1.10 11.51 -6.82
CA PRO A 36 1.86 11.61 -5.60
C PRO A 36 2.35 10.21 -5.23
N ALA A 37 3.61 9.91 -5.47
CA ALA A 37 4.19 8.62 -5.13
C ALA A 37 5.50 8.81 -4.38
N LEU A 38 5.58 8.19 -3.20
CA LEU A 38 6.75 8.20 -2.32
C LEU A 38 7.24 6.77 -2.10
N GLY A 39 8.50 6.53 -2.43
CA GLY A 39 9.21 5.30 -2.11
C GLY A 39 9.84 5.37 -0.72
N ILE A 40 9.81 4.27 0.01
CA ILE A 40 10.55 4.11 1.27
C ILE A 40 11.45 2.89 1.12
N LEU A 41 12.72 3.15 0.92
CA LEU A 41 13.74 2.12 0.85
C LEU A 41 14.07 1.62 2.24
N ILE A 42 13.99 0.30 2.42
CA ILE A 42 14.26 -0.37 3.68
C ILE A 42 15.28 -1.46 3.42
N PRO A 43 16.59 -1.13 3.59
CA PRO A 43 17.68 -2.06 3.30
C PRO A 43 17.67 -3.30 4.20
N GLU A 44 17.14 -3.18 5.42
CA GLU A 44 17.11 -4.26 6.41
C GLU A 44 15.77 -4.98 6.42
N HIS A 45 15.80 -6.31 6.40
CA HIS A 45 14.60 -7.15 6.45
C HIS A 45 13.85 -6.92 7.76
N GLY A 46 12.59 -6.50 7.67
CA GLY A 46 11.68 -6.44 8.81
C GLY A 46 11.14 -5.05 9.19
N ALA A 47 11.76 -3.97 8.74
CA ALA A 47 11.29 -2.60 9.06
C ALA A 47 10.19 -2.06 8.13
N GLY A 48 9.98 -2.70 6.95
CA GLY A 48 9.02 -2.26 5.93
C GLY A 48 7.61 -2.16 6.42
N SER A 49 7.17 -3.22 7.02
CA SER A 49 5.81 -3.29 7.57
C SER A 49 5.55 -2.24 8.65
N ALA A 50 6.58 -1.80 9.40
CA ALA A 50 6.37 -0.83 10.48
C ALA A 50 5.88 0.53 9.99
N VAL A 51 6.39 1.03 8.87
CA VAL A 51 5.91 2.30 8.29
C VAL A 51 4.53 2.12 7.69
N VAL A 52 4.29 1.02 6.97
CA VAL A 52 2.97 0.72 6.41
C VAL A 52 1.94 0.48 7.51
N ASP A 53 2.28 -0.22 8.58
CA ASP A 53 1.41 -0.45 9.75
C ASP A 53 1.08 0.85 10.47
N LEU A 54 2.04 1.77 10.57
CA LEU A 54 1.84 3.09 11.12
C LEU A 54 0.89 3.94 10.26
N LEU A 55 1.15 4.03 8.95
CA LEU A 55 0.32 4.77 8.01
C LEU A 55 -1.09 4.19 7.86
N SER A 56 -1.22 2.88 7.94
CA SER A 56 -2.52 2.20 7.88
C SER A 56 -3.31 2.26 9.20
N GLY A 57 -2.69 2.74 10.29
CA GLY A 57 -3.31 2.82 11.60
C GLY A 57 -3.47 1.46 12.30
N VAL A 58 -2.71 0.45 11.89
CA VAL A 58 -2.56 -0.82 12.61
C VAL A 58 -1.79 -0.57 13.90
N VAL A 59 -0.75 0.26 13.81
CA VAL A 59 0.05 0.73 14.95
C VAL A 59 -0.19 2.21 15.17
N SER A 60 -0.28 2.64 16.43
CA SER A 60 -0.38 4.05 16.80
C SER A 60 1.01 4.66 16.98
N PRO A 61 1.24 5.92 16.55
CA PRO A 61 2.48 6.60 16.86
C PRO A 61 2.66 6.76 18.37
N SER A 62 3.88 6.51 18.87
CA SER A 62 4.22 6.68 20.29
C SER A 62 4.58 8.13 20.62
N TYR A 63 5.06 8.89 19.63
CA TYR A 63 5.39 10.31 19.71
C TYR A 63 5.44 10.94 18.32
N GLY A 64 5.55 12.27 18.28
CA GLY A 64 5.50 13.03 17.04
C GLY A 64 4.09 13.29 16.54
N GLU A 65 3.97 13.92 15.39
CA GLU A 65 2.70 14.19 14.72
C GLU A 65 2.59 13.36 13.44
N LEU A 66 1.51 12.59 13.31
CA LEU A 66 1.18 11.86 12.09
C LEU A 66 -0.26 12.18 11.68
N ARG A 67 -0.40 12.75 10.49
CA ARG A 67 -1.69 12.91 9.82
C ARG A 67 -1.69 12.14 8.51
N VAL A 68 -2.73 11.38 8.28
CA VAL A 68 -2.98 10.68 7.02
C VAL A 68 -4.34 11.11 6.53
N LEU A 69 -4.43 11.60 5.30
CA LEU A 69 -5.66 12.14 4.70
C LEU A 69 -6.36 13.17 5.62
N GLY A 70 -5.55 14.00 6.32
CA GLY A 70 -6.02 15.01 7.26
C GLY A 70 -6.36 14.54 8.67
N GLU A 71 -6.42 13.23 8.91
CA GLU A 71 -6.81 12.64 10.19
C GLU A 71 -5.61 12.44 11.14
N ASP A 72 -5.79 12.70 12.44
CA ASP A 72 -4.76 12.47 13.46
C ASP A 72 -4.67 10.97 13.81
N MET A 73 -3.55 10.35 13.48
CA MET A 73 -3.32 8.91 13.68
C MET A 73 -3.07 8.50 15.13
N ARG A 74 -2.93 9.44 16.07
CA ARG A 74 -2.87 9.15 17.51
C ARG A 74 -4.23 8.77 18.06
N THR A 75 -5.31 9.21 17.42
CA THR A 75 -6.68 8.96 17.86
C THR A 75 -7.25 7.69 17.21
N GLU A 76 -8.04 6.91 17.95
CA GLU A 76 -8.74 5.74 17.36
C GLU A 76 -9.75 6.17 16.30
N ARG A 77 -10.41 7.32 16.47
CA ARG A 77 -11.32 7.88 15.48
C ARG A 77 -10.61 8.19 14.16
N GLY A 78 -9.44 8.83 14.22
CA GLY A 78 -8.65 9.16 13.04
C GLY A 78 -8.18 7.89 12.32
N ARG A 79 -7.63 6.91 13.05
CA ARG A 79 -7.23 5.62 12.46
C ARG A 79 -8.41 4.88 11.82
N ALA A 80 -9.59 4.90 12.45
CA ALA A 80 -10.78 4.27 11.87
C ALA A 80 -11.25 4.98 10.59
N ALA A 81 -11.20 6.32 10.55
CA ALA A 81 -11.53 7.11 9.37
C ALA A 81 -10.55 6.82 8.21
N VAL A 82 -9.26 6.76 8.49
CA VAL A 82 -8.22 6.45 7.49
C VAL A 82 -8.40 5.06 6.91
N ARG A 83 -8.60 4.03 7.75
CA ARG A 83 -8.76 2.64 7.29
C ARG A 83 -9.87 2.43 6.25
N ALA A 84 -10.88 3.28 6.23
CA ALA A 84 -11.95 3.21 5.24
C ALA A 84 -11.57 3.82 3.88
N ARG A 85 -10.54 4.66 3.83
CA ARG A 85 -10.12 5.46 2.68
C ARG A 85 -8.81 5.00 2.05
N ILE A 86 -8.11 4.08 2.68
CA ILE A 86 -6.82 3.55 2.20
C ILE A 86 -6.94 2.12 1.69
N GLY A 87 -6.08 1.78 0.73
CA GLY A 87 -5.80 0.40 0.33
C GLY A 87 -4.44 -0.05 0.81
N VAL A 88 -4.30 -1.30 1.23
CA VAL A 88 -3.00 -1.86 1.66
C VAL A 88 -2.72 -3.14 0.90
N ALA A 89 -1.62 -3.16 0.16
CA ALA A 89 -1.14 -4.30 -0.60
C ALA A 89 0.18 -4.81 -0.03
N HIS A 90 0.14 -5.92 0.71
CA HIS A 90 1.35 -6.56 1.24
C HIS A 90 1.87 -7.64 0.28
N ARG A 91 3.17 -7.86 0.27
CA ARG A 91 3.84 -8.96 -0.44
C ARG A 91 3.26 -10.33 -0.07
N THR A 92 2.96 -10.52 1.20
CA THR A 92 2.32 -11.73 1.73
C THR A 92 0.94 -11.37 2.28
N SER A 93 0.00 -12.29 2.21
CA SER A 93 -1.34 -12.08 2.75
C SER A 93 -1.75 -13.31 3.56
N ARG A 94 -2.38 -13.05 4.71
CA ARG A 94 -3.04 -14.09 5.52
C ARG A 94 -4.42 -14.42 4.94
N ALA A 95 -4.48 -14.63 3.62
CA ALA A 95 -5.71 -15.05 2.97
C ALA A 95 -6.08 -16.47 3.39
N ARG A 96 -7.38 -16.76 3.42
CA ARG A 96 -7.87 -18.13 3.74
C ARG A 96 -7.27 -19.13 2.76
N PRO A 97 -6.83 -20.31 3.22
CA PRO A 97 -6.42 -21.39 2.33
C PRO A 97 -7.50 -21.65 1.27
N GLY A 98 -7.08 -21.77 0.01
CA GLY A 98 -7.98 -22.05 -1.10
C GLY A 98 -8.82 -20.88 -1.62
N ILE A 99 -8.68 -19.66 -1.08
CA ILE A 99 -9.37 -18.50 -1.64
C ILE A 99 -8.98 -18.28 -3.10
N LYS A 100 -9.97 -18.14 -3.96
CA LYS A 100 -9.77 -17.78 -5.36
C LYS A 100 -9.43 -16.29 -5.48
N ILE A 101 -8.76 -15.89 -6.55
CA ILE A 101 -8.38 -14.48 -6.80
C ILE A 101 -9.62 -13.58 -6.78
N ARG A 102 -10.70 -13.96 -7.48
CA ARG A 102 -11.99 -13.25 -7.42
C ARG A 102 -12.49 -13.10 -5.98
N GLY A 103 -12.48 -14.18 -5.22
CA GLY A 103 -12.93 -14.19 -3.83
C GLY A 103 -12.11 -13.30 -2.90
N LEU A 104 -10.79 -13.16 -3.16
CA LEU A 104 -9.93 -12.22 -2.44
C LEU A 104 -10.39 -10.77 -2.65
N VAL A 105 -10.63 -10.38 -3.91
CA VAL A 105 -11.06 -9.03 -4.28
C VAL A 105 -12.47 -8.75 -3.74
N GLU A 106 -13.41 -9.69 -3.88
CA GLU A 106 -14.75 -9.56 -3.29
C GLU A 106 -14.73 -9.44 -1.77
N GLN A 107 -13.81 -10.18 -1.10
CA GLN A 107 -13.65 -10.06 0.35
C GLN A 107 -13.17 -8.66 0.73
N ALA A 108 -12.23 -8.08 -0.03
CA ALA A 108 -11.77 -6.70 0.17
C ALA A 108 -12.91 -5.69 -0.06
N ALA A 109 -13.70 -5.85 -1.13
CA ALA A 109 -14.86 -5.02 -1.40
C ALA A 109 -15.92 -5.06 -0.27
N ARG A 110 -16.10 -6.24 0.36
CA ARG A 110 -16.98 -6.38 1.53
C ARG A 110 -16.42 -5.68 2.77
N ARG A 111 -15.12 -5.80 3.03
CA ARG A 111 -14.45 -5.15 4.17
C ARG A 111 -14.48 -3.62 4.04
N ALA A 112 -14.31 -3.11 2.84
CA ALA A 112 -14.46 -1.69 2.52
C ALA A 112 -15.92 -1.20 2.55
N ARG A 113 -16.89 -2.08 2.87
CA ARG A 113 -18.32 -1.78 2.98
C ARG A 113 -18.95 -1.25 1.68
N LEU A 114 -18.38 -1.61 0.53
CA LEU A 114 -18.99 -1.26 -0.74
C LEU A 114 -20.44 -1.78 -0.83
N PRO A 115 -21.35 -1.05 -1.47
CA PRO A 115 -22.74 -1.48 -1.65
C PRO A 115 -22.82 -2.86 -2.32
N ARG A 116 -23.69 -3.73 -1.82
CA ARG A 116 -23.76 -5.13 -2.28
C ARG A 116 -23.95 -5.25 -3.80
N ARG A 117 -24.72 -4.35 -4.40
CA ARG A 117 -24.99 -4.32 -5.84
C ARG A 117 -23.78 -3.89 -6.68
N GLU A 118 -22.84 -3.11 -6.12
CA GLU A 118 -21.68 -2.58 -6.83
C GLU A 118 -20.48 -3.53 -6.81
N ARG A 119 -20.39 -4.40 -5.78
CA ARG A 119 -19.24 -5.31 -5.59
C ARG A 119 -18.93 -6.18 -6.80
N PRO A 120 -19.90 -6.84 -7.45
CA PRO A 120 -19.58 -7.68 -8.62
C PRO A 120 -19.01 -6.87 -9.78
N VAL A 121 -19.57 -5.69 -10.03
CA VAL A 121 -19.14 -4.80 -11.12
C VAL A 121 -17.73 -4.28 -10.87
N LEU A 122 -17.46 -3.74 -9.67
CA LEU A 122 -16.14 -3.24 -9.30
C LEU A 122 -15.09 -4.36 -9.25
N THR A 123 -15.47 -5.55 -8.76
CA THR A 123 -14.58 -6.71 -8.79
C THR A 123 -14.23 -7.11 -10.23
N ALA A 124 -15.19 -7.18 -11.13
CA ALA A 124 -14.93 -7.52 -12.52
C ALA A 124 -14.05 -6.45 -13.19
N ALA A 125 -14.36 -5.18 -12.99
CA ALA A 125 -13.60 -4.07 -13.55
C ALA A 125 -12.13 -4.06 -13.12
N ILE A 126 -11.84 -4.24 -11.83
CA ILE A 126 -10.44 -4.24 -11.34
C ILE A 126 -9.69 -5.50 -11.79
N LEU A 127 -10.35 -6.65 -11.88
CA LEU A 127 -9.74 -7.88 -12.40
C LEU A 127 -9.38 -7.73 -13.89
N ASP A 128 -10.24 -7.11 -14.68
CA ASP A 128 -9.98 -6.85 -16.09
C ASP A 128 -8.85 -5.84 -16.25
N ARG A 129 -8.91 -4.70 -15.57
CA ARG A 129 -7.89 -3.65 -15.56
C ARG A 129 -6.49 -4.20 -15.29
N LEU A 130 -6.38 -5.13 -14.32
CA LEU A 130 -5.11 -5.75 -13.93
C LEU A 130 -4.80 -7.05 -14.67
N LYS A 131 -5.52 -7.37 -15.75
CA LYS A 131 -5.34 -8.58 -16.57
C LYS A 131 -5.40 -9.87 -15.73
N LEU A 132 -6.30 -9.90 -14.75
CA LEU A 132 -6.51 -11.02 -13.83
C LEU A 132 -7.75 -11.85 -14.18
N THR A 133 -8.54 -11.47 -15.18
CA THR A 133 -9.75 -12.17 -15.60
C THR A 133 -9.51 -13.67 -15.88
N PRO A 134 -8.43 -14.08 -16.58
CA PRO A 134 -8.14 -15.50 -16.81
C PRO A 134 -7.78 -16.28 -15.53
N TRP A 135 -7.36 -15.56 -14.48
CA TRP A 135 -6.92 -16.11 -13.20
C TRP A 135 -7.98 -16.03 -12.10
N ALA A 136 -9.14 -15.44 -12.40
CA ALA A 136 -10.14 -15.08 -11.40
C ALA A 136 -10.60 -16.27 -10.53
N ASP A 137 -10.70 -17.45 -11.13
CA ASP A 137 -11.17 -18.65 -10.46
C ASP A 137 -10.02 -19.57 -9.97
N VAL A 138 -8.78 -19.17 -10.16
CA VAL A 138 -7.60 -19.87 -9.67
C VAL A 138 -7.39 -19.55 -8.17
N PRO A 139 -7.11 -20.56 -7.34
CA PRO A 139 -6.71 -20.31 -5.95
C PRO A 139 -5.45 -19.43 -5.87
N LEU A 140 -5.46 -18.41 -5.01
CA LEU A 140 -4.35 -17.45 -4.89
C LEU A 140 -2.98 -18.12 -4.69
N ARG A 141 -2.93 -19.19 -3.91
CA ARG A 141 -1.70 -19.95 -3.64
C ARG A 141 -1.19 -20.78 -4.82
N ALA A 142 -2.07 -21.08 -5.78
CA ALA A 142 -1.72 -21.85 -6.98
C ALA A 142 -1.35 -20.95 -8.16
N ALA A 143 -1.57 -19.64 -8.04
CA ALA A 143 -1.20 -18.68 -9.05
C ALA A 143 0.32 -18.40 -9.02
N PRO A 144 0.94 -18.11 -10.19
CA PRO A 144 2.31 -17.61 -10.24
C PRO A 144 2.50 -16.38 -9.33
N VAL A 145 3.70 -16.20 -8.78
CA VAL A 145 4.00 -15.11 -7.84
C VAL A 145 3.61 -13.72 -8.39
N PRO A 146 3.93 -13.35 -9.64
CA PRO A 146 3.53 -12.05 -10.20
C PRO A 146 2.01 -11.86 -10.26
N VAL A 147 1.27 -12.92 -10.64
CA VAL A 147 -0.19 -12.93 -10.68
C VAL A 147 -0.78 -12.78 -9.28
N ALA A 148 -0.24 -13.51 -8.30
CA ALA A 148 -0.68 -13.42 -6.91
C ALA A 148 -0.42 -12.02 -6.31
N ARG A 149 0.67 -11.36 -6.69
CA ARG A 149 0.97 -9.98 -6.27
C ARG A 149 0.01 -8.97 -6.91
N ARG A 150 -0.26 -9.11 -8.21
CA ARG A 150 -1.28 -8.32 -8.91
C ARG A 150 -2.67 -8.50 -8.31
N ALA A 151 -3.02 -9.71 -7.88
CA ALA A 151 -4.28 -9.98 -7.20
C ALA A 151 -4.38 -9.27 -5.82
N ARG A 152 -3.28 -9.14 -5.10
CA ARG A 152 -3.25 -8.36 -3.85
C ARG A 152 -3.40 -6.87 -4.11
N LEU A 153 -2.77 -6.36 -5.16
CA LEU A 153 -2.97 -4.99 -5.64
C LEU A 153 -4.44 -4.74 -6.00
N ALA A 154 -5.08 -5.65 -6.75
CA ALA A 154 -6.50 -5.58 -7.07
C ALA A 154 -7.38 -5.50 -5.81
N ALA A 155 -7.10 -6.35 -4.82
CA ALA A 155 -7.83 -6.34 -3.56
C ALA A 155 -7.66 -5.04 -2.77
N ALA A 156 -6.47 -4.43 -2.81
CA ALA A 156 -6.21 -3.14 -2.16
C ALA A 156 -6.88 -1.96 -2.89
N ALA A 157 -7.08 -2.07 -4.20
CA ALA A 157 -7.56 -0.97 -5.04
C ALA A 157 -9.05 -1.04 -5.38
N VAL A 158 -9.75 -2.17 -5.13
CA VAL A 158 -11.14 -2.40 -5.56
C VAL A 158 -12.15 -1.36 -5.08
N HIS A 159 -11.87 -0.71 -3.97
CA HIS A 159 -12.72 0.33 -3.38
C HIS A 159 -12.28 1.76 -3.74
N GLN A 160 -11.35 1.91 -4.71
CA GLN A 160 -10.85 3.20 -5.18
C GLN A 160 -10.31 4.06 -4.01
N PRO A 161 -9.28 3.60 -3.31
CA PRO A 161 -8.75 4.31 -2.15
C PRO A 161 -8.14 5.66 -2.54
N GLU A 162 -8.15 6.62 -1.61
CA GLU A 162 -7.46 7.91 -1.77
C GLU A 162 -5.94 7.79 -1.58
N LEU A 163 -5.50 6.77 -0.83
CA LEU A 163 -4.08 6.45 -0.61
C LEU A 163 -3.88 4.93 -0.68
N LEU A 164 -2.92 4.51 -1.49
CA LEU A 164 -2.50 3.11 -1.62
C LEU A 164 -1.15 2.91 -0.94
N LEU A 165 -1.13 2.03 0.04
CA LEU A 165 0.08 1.61 0.75
C LEU A 165 0.55 0.27 0.19
N ILE A 166 1.80 0.20 -0.24
CA ILE A 166 2.40 -0.98 -0.87
C ILE A 166 3.58 -1.44 -0.01
N ASP A 167 3.59 -2.69 0.41
CA ASP A 167 4.64 -3.28 1.24
C ASP A 167 5.31 -4.45 0.53
N GLY A 168 6.51 -4.24 0.03
CA GLY A 168 7.38 -5.25 -0.60
C GLY A 168 6.77 -5.91 -1.84
N LEU A 169 5.81 -5.28 -2.51
CA LEU A 169 5.07 -5.93 -3.58
C LEU A 169 5.94 -6.20 -4.82
N LEU A 170 6.97 -5.40 -5.03
CA LEU A 170 7.94 -5.55 -6.13
C LEU A 170 9.17 -6.38 -5.75
N ASP A 171 9.42 -6.59 -4.45
CA ASP A 171 10.64 -7.26 -3.96
C ASP A 171 10.77 -8.68 -4.49
N HIS A 172 11.99 -9.07 -4.89
CA HIS A 172 12.34 -10.42 -5.34
C HIS A 172 11.51 -10.93 -6.53
N LEU A 173 10.97 -10.06 -7.38
CA LEU A 173 10.44 -10.41 -8.69
C LEU A 173 11.55 -10.44 -9.73
N ALA A 174 11.35 -11.22 -10.80
CA ALA A 174 12.17 -11.07 -12.00
C ALA A 174 11.95 -9.68 -12.64
N PRO A 175 12.95 -9.11 -13.34
CA PRO A 175 12.89 -7.75 -13.88
C PRO A 175 11.61 -7.47 -14.69
N ASP A 176 11.26 -8.35 -15.61
CA ASP A 176 10.07 -8.18 -16.46
C ASP A 176 8.77 -8.22 -15.67
N ASP A 177 8.69 -9.08 -14.64
CA ASP A 177 7.53 -9.19 -13.77
C ASP A 177 7.38 -7.96 -12.87
N ALA A 178 8.49 -7.42 -12.37
CA ALA A 178 8.51 -6.22 -11.57
C ALA A 178 8.11 -5.00 -12.41
N ALA A 179 8.63 -4.86 -13.63
CA ALA A 179 8.24 -3.81 -14.56
C ALA A 179 6.73 -3.88 -14.88
N ALA A 180 6.20 -5.06 -15.20
CA ALA A 180 4.78 -5.25 -15.48
C ALA A 180 3.88 -4.94 -14.28
N LEU A 181 4.33 -5.24 -13.06
CA LEU A 181 3.61 -4.89 -11.84
C LEU A 181 3.69 -3.40 -11.53
N ALA A 182 4.85 -2.77 -11.77
CA ALA A 182 5.04 -1.33 -11.63
C ALA A 182 4.09 -0.54 -12.54
N GLU A 183 3.95 -0.96 -13.81
CA GLU A 183 2.96 -0.36 -14.72
C GLU A 183 1.52 -0.52 -14.20
N SER A 184 1.19 -1.66 -13.61
CA SER A 184 -0.11 -1.88 -12.99
C SER A 184 -0.33 -0.95 -11.77
N ILE A 185 0.71 -0.66 -10.99
CA ILE A 185 0.67 0.27 -9.86
C ILE A 185 0.47 1.69 -10.36
N LYS A 186 1.21 2.12 -11.39
CA LYS A 186 1.07 3.45 -12.01
C LYS A 186 -0.33 3.66 -12.58
N ASP A 187 -0.86 2.66 -13.28
CA ASP A 187 -2.20 2.72 -13.84
C ASP A 187 -3.25 2.97 -12.73
N ILE A 188 -3.22 2.22 -11.62
CA ILE A 188 -4.11 2.46 -10.48
C ILE A 188 -3.84 3.82 -9.83
N GLY A 189 -2.58 4.21 -9.74
CA GLY A 189 -2.13 5.44 -9.08
C GLY A 189 -2.51 6.73 -9.81
N ALA A 190 -3.11 6.67 -11.01
CA ALA A 190 -3.47 7.89 -11.76
C ALA A 190 -4.32 8.88 -10.94
N ASP A 191 -5.18 8.34 -10.07
CA ASP A 191 -6.09 9.13 -9.21
C ASP A 191 -5.88 8.85 -7.70
N THR A 192 -4.81 8.14 -7.34
CA THR A 192 -4.58 7.64 -5.97
C THR A 192 -3.16 7.98 -5.52
N GLY A 193 -2.99 8.53 -4.32
CA GLY A 193 -1.68 8.70 -3.71
C GLY A 193 -1.03 7.33 -3.43
N ILE A 194 0.28 7.21 -3.62
CA ILE A 194 1.03 5.96 -3.40
C ILE A 194 2.13 6.17 -2.38
N VAL A 195 2.21 5.29 -1.39
CA VAL A 195 3.41 5.10 -0.58
C VAL A 195 3.85 3.65 -0.73
N ALA A 196 5.03 3.43 -1.32
CA ALA A 196 5.58 2.11 -1.55
C ALA A 196 6.81 1.89 -0.68
N ALA A 197 6.81 0.85 0.13
CA ALA A 197 7.95 0.39 0.90
C ALA A 197 8.54 -0.87 0.26
N GLY A 198 9.87 -0.96 0.20
CA GLY A 198 10.57 -2.09 -0.41
C GLY A 198 12.04 -2.13 -0.06
N SER A 199 12.69 -3.24 -0.38
CA SER A 199 14.12 -3.49 -0.08
C SER A 199 15.06 -3.14 -1.24
N ASP A 200 14.54 -2.75 -2.40
CA ASP A 200 15.29 -2.51 -3.61
C ASP A 200 14.93 -1.13 -4.20
N ALA A 201 15.94 -0.26 -4.30
CA ALA A 201 15.77 1.11 -4.78
C ALA A 201 15.39 1.15 -6.27
N ASP A 202 15.94 0.25 -7.09
CA ASP A 202 15.66 0.22 -8.53
C ASP A 202 14.19 -0.15 -8.79
N TRP A 203 13.64 -1.08 -8.01
CA TRP A 203 12.21 -1.42 -8.09
C TRP A 203 11.31 -0.29 -7.59
N LEU A 204 11.69 0.42 -6.52
CA LEU A 204 10.95 1.58 -6.05
C LEU A 204 10.96 2.71 -7.08
N ALA A 205 12.09 2.95 -7.74
CA ALA A 205 12.23 3.97 -8.77
C ALA A 205 11.33 3.73 -10.01
N LEU A 206 10.88 2.50 -10.24
CA LEU A 206 9.90 2.23 -11.28
C LEU A 206 8.52 2.88 -11.01
N THR A 207 8.19 3.15 -9.75
CA THR A 207 6.85 3.63 -9.36
C THR A 207 6.88 4.96 -8.61
N CYS A 208 7.98 5.30 -7.97
CA CYS A 208 8.10 6.45 -7.08
C CYS A 208 9.22 7.39 -7.56
N PRO A 209 8.91 8.65 -7.87
CA PRO A 209 9.92 9.64 -8.30
C PRO A 209 10.81 10.11 -7.12
N GLU A 210 10.32 10.00 -5.91
CA GLU A 210 11.04 10.35 -4.68
C GLU A 210 11.18 9.10 -3.81
N ILE A 211 12.39 8.87 -3.30
CA ILE A 211 12.69 7.73 -2.44
C ILE A 211 13.39 8.26 -1.18
N LEU A 212 12.83 7.90 -0.02
CA LEU A 212 13.46 8.10 1.28
C LEU A 212 14.07 6.77 1.74
N THR A 213 15.18 6.83 2.46
CA THR A 213 15.81 5.63 3.03
C THR A 213 15.53 5.54 4.52
N LEU A 214 15.08 4.39 4.98
CA LEU A 214 14.94 4.07 6.40
C LEU A 214 16.25 3.39 6.86
N ALA A 215 17.08 4.13 7.61
CA ALA A 215 18.31 3.64 8.21
C ALA A 215 18.26 3.81 9.73
N ASP A 216 18.59 2.76 10.48
CA ASP A 216 18.59 2.76 11.96
C ASP A 216 17.30 3.31 12.60
N GLY A 217 16.16 3.12 11.94
CA GLY A 217 14.86 3.62 12.39
C GLY A 217 14.63 5.11 12.13
N ILE A 218 15.47 5.76 11.32
CA ILE A 218 15.36 7.17 10.91
C ILE A 218 15.11 7.23 9.40
N LEU A 219 14.10 8.00 8.98
CA LEU A 219 13.88 8.31 7.57
C LEU A 219 14.74 9.50 7.18
N VAL A 220 15.60 9.30 6.21
CA VAL A 220 16.47 10.33 5.61
C VAL A 220 16.13 10.47 4.13
N GLY A 221 16.10 11.72 3.65
CA GLY A 221 16.04 12.01 2.23
C GLY A 221 17.31 11.55 1.52
N ALA A 222 17.20 11.12 0.27
CA ALA A 222 18.33 10.83 -0.59
C ALA A 222 19.06 12.11 -0.97
#